data_f21d2bcf994ee1c99a3eda15d4136371
#
_entry.id   f21d2bcf994ee1c99a3eda15d4136371
#
_cell.length_a   1.000
_cell.length_b   1.000
_cell.length_c   1.000
_cell.angle_alpha   90.00
_cell.angle_beta   90.00
_cell.angle_gamma   90.00
#
_symmetry.space_group_name_H-M   'P 1'
#
loop_
_entity.id
_entity.type
_entity.pdbx_description
1 polymer ?
#
loop_
_entity_poly.entity_id
_entity_poly.type
_entity_poly.pdbx_seq_one_letter_code
_entity_poly.pdbx_strand_id
1 'polypeptide(L)'
;AVAIDEVKRFIAQQDLNAETRFVPEKVIPKVDGEFEEKIAIIGGGPAGLSCAYYLAEKGYRPTVFEKEKQPGGMLMHGIPEFRLEKDVIEAEIDVLRALGVEFRCGVEVGRDVTIPELREQGYKGFYVAIGLQSGGRLGVPGEDAEGVKAGIELMREVNLEEKKSLSGRVVVIGGGNIGADVARTALRCGAEKVSLYCLEDYDSMPMGVEDRTECEEDGIEIHAGWGQTEILAENGRCSGIRFRKCLSVRNAEGRFAPTFDDNTTEEVPCDMVLYCIGQKVDWKGLLTGTAVELNPNGTAKADPVTYQTAEPDIFVGGDVYTGQKFAIDAIAAGKQGAVSLHRWVQDATLTIGRDKREFIELDKNNLLLEEASYDNTPRQRIGYNETLRKTFKDGRVAFTEEQVKAETARCLGCGASVVDPNKCIGCGICTTRCAFDAIHLHRDLPECSTMRSAEDKMKGILPYMIKRKIRIRRAKKAEKRNG
;
A
#
# COMPACT_ATOMS: atom_id res chain seq x y z
N ALA A 1 -7.56 21.97 -4.56
CA ALA A 1 -6.27 21.25 -4.50
C ALA A 1 -5.84 20.81 -5.90
N VAL A 2 -4.54 20.54 -6.08
CA VAL A 2 -3.98 20.00 -7.32
C VAL A 2 -4.42 18.54 -7.49
N ALA A 3 -4.71 18.12 -8.73
CA ALA A 3 -5.09 16.74 -9.07
C ALA A 3 -3.84 15.82 -9.07
N ILE A 4 -3.25 15.61 -7.90
CA ILE A 4 -1.98 14.89 -7.73
C ILE A 4 -2.06 13.46 -8.27
N ASP A 5 -3.18 12.77 -8.05
CA ASP A 5 -3.35 11.37 -8.47
C ASP A 5 -3.35 11.24 -10.00
N GLU A 6 -3.99 12.18 -10.70
CA GLU A 6 -4.04 12.19 -12.15
C GLU A 6 -2.68 12.56 -12.77
N VAL A 7 -1.93 13.48 -12.13
CA VAL A 7 -0.55 13.79 -12.53
C VAL A 7 0.35 12.56 -12.34
N LYS A 8 0.24 11.85 -11.21
CA LYS A 8 0.98 10.60 -10.98
C LYS A 8 0.61 9.52 -12.00
N ARG A 9 -0.69 9.38 -12.31
CA ARG A 9 -1.16 8.45 -13.33
C ARG A 9 -0.55 8.73 -14.69
N PHE A 10 -0.50 10.00 -15.12
CA PHE A 10 0.15 10.39 -16.36
C PHE A 10 1.63 9.97 -16.39
N ILE A 11 2.37 10.25 -15.31
CA ILE A 11 3.80 9.88 -15.22
C ILE A 11 3.99 8.36 -15.28
N ALA A 12 3.18 7.60 -14.53
CA ALA A 12 3.24 6.14 -14.53
C ALA A 12 2.94 5.56 -15.92
N GLN A 13 2.00 6.15 -16.67
CA GLN A 13 1.71 5.72 -18.03
C GLN A 13 2.86 6.01 -19.01
N GLN A 14 3.62 7.10 -18.80
CA GLN A 14 4.80 7.34 -19.64
C GLN A 14 5.84 6.23 -19.44
N ASP A 15 6.07 5.79 -18.20
CA ASP A 15 6.97 4.69 -17.91
C ASP A 15 6.42 3.33 -18.44
N LEU A 16 5.13 3.06 -18.23
CA LEU A 16 4.48 1.83 -18.73
C LEU A 16 4.55 1.71 -20.26
N ASN A 17 4.46 2.82 -20.99
CA ASN A 17 4.50 2.86 -22.44
C ASN A 17 5.93 3.03 -22.99
N ALA A 18 6.93 3.20 -22.13
CA ALA A 18 8.31 3.32 -22.57
C ALA A 18 8.84 2.01 -23.18
N GLU A 19 9.70 2.12 -24.17
CA GLU A 19 10.38 0.98 -24.79
C GLU A 19 11.22 0.18 -23.76
N THR A 20 11.78 0.90 -22.77
CA THR A 20 12.47 0.31 -21.62
C THR A 20 11.94 0.97 -20.36
N ARG A 21 11.40 0.17 -19.44
CA ARG A 21 10.91 0.61 -18.15
C ARG A 21 12.06 1.04 -17.24
N PHE A 22 11.76 2.03 -16.38
CA PHE A 22 12.70 2.43 -15.34
C PHE A 22 12.82 1.34 -14.28
N VAL A 23 14.03 0.83 -14.09
CA VAL A 23 14.39 -0.04 -12.97
C VAL A 23 15.39 0.73 -12.11
N PRO A 24 15.12 0.96 -10.82
CA PRO A 24 16.03 1.73 -9.98
C PRO A 24 17.37 1.01 -9.80
N GLU A 25 18.42 1.82 -9.65
CA GLU A 25 19.75 1.29 -9.33
C GLU A 25 19.77 0.77 -7.89
N LYS A 26 20.47 -0.35 -7.67
CA LYS A 26 20.68 -0.88 -6.33
C LYS A 26 21.61 0.04 -5.55
N VAL A 27 21.16 0.46 -4.37
CA VAL A 27 22.01 1.15 -3.41
C VAL A 27 22.77 0.09 -2.61
N ILE A 28 23.94 -0.32 -3.09
CA ILE A 28 24.77 -1.31 -2.42
C ILE A 28 25.61 -0.60 -1.35
N PRO A 29 25.27 -0.70 -0.06
CA PRO A 29 26.03 -0.05 1.02
C PRO A 29 27.33 -0.79 1.35
N LYS A 30 27.53 -2.00 0.82
CA LYS A 30 28.76 -2.79 0.97
C LYS A 30 29.70 -2.56 -0.19
N VAL A 31 30.99 -2.39 0.14
CA VAL A 31 32.07 -2.32 -0.85
C VAL A 31 32.24 -3.64 -1.60
N ASP A 32 31.83 -4.76 -1.00
CA ASP A 32 32.12 -6.13 -1.47
C ASP A 32 30.96 -6.82 -2.21
N GLY A 33 29.89 -6.09 -2.58
CA GLY A 33 28.80 -6.64 -3.39
C GLY A 33 27.45 -6.80 -2.68
N GLU A 34 26.63 -7.73 -3.16
CA GLU A 34 25.27 -7.99 -2.64
C GLU A 34 25.32 -8.67 -1.26
N PHE A 35 24.23 -8.49 -0.49
CA PHE A 35 24.05 -9.19 0.78
C PHE A 35 23.68 -10.66 0.52
N GLU A 36 24.28 -11.58 1.31
CA GLU A 36 24.06 -13.03 1.16
C GLU A 36 22.94 -13.57 2.05
N GLU A 37 22.52 -12.80 3.05
CA GLU A 37 21.49 -13.22 4.01
C GLU A 37 20.16 -13.43 3.31
N LYS A 38 19.62 -14.64 3.46
CA LYS A 38 18.30 -15.01 2.91
C LYS A 38 17.18 -14.43 3.74
N ILE A 39 16.26 -13.73 3.11
CA ILE A 39 15.06 -13.17 3.73
C ILE A 39 13.83 -13.74 3.03
N ALA A 40 12.90 -14.28 3.82
CA ALA A 40 11.62 -14.79 3.34
C ALA A 40 10.52 -13.76 3.56
N ILE A 41 9.76 -13.47 2.52
CA ILE A 41 8.56 -12.64 2.57
C ILE A 41 7.37 -13.55 2.32
N ILE A 42 6.45 -13.60 3.26
CA ILE A 42 5.27 -14.49 3.23
C ILE A 42 4.05 -13.67 2.89
N GLY A 43 3.59 -13.80 1.66
CA GLY A 43 2.52 -13.02 1.04
C GLY A 43 3.03 -11.97 0.04
N GLY A 44 2.60 -12.10 -1.21
CA GLY A 44 2.94 -11.23 -2.33
C GLY A 44 1.98 -10.06 -2.54
N GLY A 45 1.28 -9.60 -1.49
CA GLY A 45 0.44 -8.39 -1.52
C GLY A 45 1.26 -7.09 -1.40
N PRO A 46 0.60 -5.91 -1.37
CA PRO A 46 1.28 -4.61 -1.37
C PRO A 46 2.37 -4.45 -0.31
N ALA A 47 2.13 -4.96 0.91
CA ALA A 47 3.11 -4.88 1.99
C ALA A 47 4.34 -5.76 1.72
N GLY A 48 4.12 -7.00 1.24
CA GLY A 48 5.19 -7.93 0.90
C GLY A 48 6.00 -7.45 -0.30
N LEU A 49 5.33 -6.99 -1.37
CA LEU A 49 5.98 -6.42 -2.56
C LEU A 49 6.83 -5.20 -2.22
N SER A 50 6.30 -4.29 -1.39
CA SER A 50 7.05 -3.13 -0.93
C SER A 50 8.27 -3.52 -0.09
N CYS A 51 8.12 -4.49 0.82
CA CYS A 51 9.25 -5.00 1.60
C CYS A 51 10.32 -5.61 0.68
N ALA A 52 9.92 -6.41 -0.30
CA ALA A 52 10.81 -7.01 -1.29
C ALA A 52 11.56 -5.96 -2.10
N TYR A 53 10.85 -4.93 -2.57
CA TYR A 53 11.43 -3.83 -3.33
C TYR A 53 12.55 -3.13 -2.55
N TYR A 54 12.26 -2.66 -1.32
CA TYR A 54 13.24 -1.93 -0.51
C TYR A 54 14.41 -2.79 -0.03
N LEU A 55 14.23 -4.10 0.11
CA LEU A 55 15.33 -5.03 0.37
C LEU A 55 16.18 -5.25 -0.89
N ALA A 56 15.54 -5.41 -2.05
CA ALA A 56 16.26 -5.60 -3.31
C ALA A 56 17.05 -4.35 -3.72
N GLU A 57 16.49 -3.15 -3.52
CA GLU A 57 17.17 -1.87 -3.71
C GLU A 57 18.42 -1.77 -2.82
N LYS A 58 18.37 -2.31 -1.59
CA LYS A 58 19.54 -2.39 -0.68
C LYS A 58 20.58 -3.43 -1.08
N GLY A 59 20.32 -4.29 -2.05
CA GLY A 59 21.25 -5.32 -2.52
C GLY A 59 20.99 -6.74 -2.00
N TYR A 60 19.82 -6.99 -1.37
CA TYR A 60 19.39 -8.36 -1.05
C TYR A 60 18.72 -9.04 -2.26
N ARG A 61 18.58 -10.38 -2.16
CA ARG A 61 17.75 -11.20 -3.04
C ARG A 61 16.63 -11.86 -2.23
N PRO A 62 15.60 -11.11 -1.82
CA PRO A 62 14.53 -11.67 -1.01
C PRO A 62 13.70 -12.66 -1.83
N THR A 63 13.16 -13.68 -1.15
CA THR A 63 12.22 -14.64 -1.74
C THR A 63 10.81 -14.37 -1.24
N VAL A 64 9.89 -14.10 -2.15
CA VAL A 64 8.46 -13.93 -1.86
C VAL A 64 7.75 -15.27 -2.05
N PHE A 65 7.15 -15.78 -0.98
CA PHE A 65 6.29 -16.95 -1.00
C PHE A 65 4.83 -16.49 -1.10
N GLU A 66 4.17 -16.88 -2.17
CA GLU A 66 2.77 -16.51 -2.45
C GLU A 66 1.93 -17.77 -2.67
N LYS A 67 0.82 -17.89 -1.95
CA LYS A 67 -0.07 -19.07 -2.07
C LYS A 67 -0.83 -19.13 -3.39
N GLU A 68 -1.09 -17.97 -3.97
CA GLU A 68 -1.75 -17.87 -5.27
C GLU A 68 -0.76 -18.10 -6.41
N LYS A 69 -1.29 -18.32 -7.61
CA LYS A 69 -0.48 -18.51 -8.81
C LYS A 69 0.23 -17.23 -9.26
N GLN A 70 -0.30 -16.07 -8.86
CA GLN A 70 0.21 -14.75 -9.22
C GLN A 70 0.33 -13.89 -7.96
N PRO A 71 1.42 -13.11 -7.81
CA PRO A 71 1.55 -12.14 -6.74
C PRO A 71 0.68 -10.91 -7.02
N GLY A 72 0.52 -10.05 -6.02
CA GLY A 72 -0.28 -8.84 -6.09
C GLY A 72 -1.29 -8.72 -4.93
N GLY A 73 -1.63 -9.85 -4.29
CA GLY A 73 -2.57 -9.87 -3.18
C GLY A 73 -3.91 -9.21 -3.56
N MET A 74 -4.46 -8.35 -2.70
CA MET A 74 -5.74 -7.68 -2.96
C MET A 74 -5.75 -6.76 -4.18
N LEU A 75 -4.61 -6.27 -4.66
CA LEU A 75 -4.53 -5.54 -5.92
C LEU A 75 -4.92 -6.44 -7.11
N MET A 76 -4.52 -7.71 -7.06
CA MET A 76 -4.82 -8.70 -8.08
C MET A 76 -6.18 -9.36 -7.89
N HIS A 77 -6.51 -9.73 -6.63
CA HIS A 77 -7.68 -10.57 -6.32
C HIS A 77 -8.93 -9.75 -6.01
N GLY A 78 -8.79 -8.64 -5.26
CA GLY A 78 -9.89 -7.91 -4.65
C GLY A 78 -10.30 -6.65 -5.39
N ILE A 79 -9.35 -5.90 -5.95
CA ILE A 79 -9.65 -4.68 -6.70
C ILE A 79 -10.12 -5.06 -8.11
N PRO A 80 -11.28 -4.53 -8.57
CA PRO A 80 -11.77 -4.83 -9.92
C PRO A 80 -10.82 -4.33 -11.02
N GLU A 81 -10.79 -5.05 -12.14
CA GLU A 81 -9.97 -4.71 -13.30
C GLU A 81 -10.29 -3.31 -13.86
N PHE A 82 -11.57 -2.89 -13.82
CA PHE A 82 -11.99 -1.55 -14.26
C PHE A 82 -11.52 -0.39 -13.35
N ARG A 83 -10.95 -0.70 -12.17
CA ARG A 83 -10.26 0.27 -11.30
C ARG A 83 -8.75 0.20 -11.41
N LEU A 84 -8.22 -1.01 -11.54
CA LEU A 84 -6.79 -1.29 -11.63
C LEU A 84 -6.56 -2.47 -12.55
N GLU A 85 -6.12 -2.19 -13.75
CA GLU A 85 -5.84 -3.20 -14.78
C GLU A 85 -4.73 -4.15 -14.32
N LYS A 86 -4.88 -5.45 -14.60
CA LYS A 86 -4.00 -6.49 -14.04
C LYS A 86 -2.61 -6.50 -14.69
N ASP A 87 -2.52 -6.10 -15.95
CA ASP A 87 -1.26 -5.91 -16.66
C ASP A 87 -0.40 -4.79 -16.05
N VAL A 88 -1.00 -3.73 -15.51
CA VAL A 88 -0.29 -2.68 -14.77
C VAL A 88 0.36 -3.26 -13.50
N ILE A 89 -0.35 -4.12 -12.77
CA ILE A 89 0.19 -4.76 -11.56
C ILE A 89 1.34 -5.69 -11.93
N GLU A 90 1.19 -6.50 -12.99
CA GLU A 90 2.24 -7.41 -13.45
C GLU A 90 3.48 -6.65 -13.91
N ALA A 91 3.31 -5.53 -14.63
CA ALA A 91 4.40 -4.67 -15.04
C ALA A 91 5.19 -4.08 -13.86
N GLU A 92 4.51 -3.72 -12.76
CA GLU A 92 5.18 -3.28 -11.53
C GLU A 92 5.94 -4.44 -10.85
N ILE A 93 5.39 -5.66 -10.86
CA ILE A 93 6.04 -6.85 -10.32
C ILE A 93 7.29 -7.22 -11.16
N ASP A 94 7.26 -6.98 -12.46
CA ASP A 94 8.41 -7.21 -13.34
C ASP A 94 9.62 -6.32 -12.98
N VAL A 95 9.38 -5.11 -12.48
CA VAL A 95 10.45 -4.26 -11.92
C VAL A 95 11.12 -4.94 -10.73
N LEU A 96 10.34 -5.59 -9.86
CA LEU A 96 10.89 -6.33 -8.72
C LEU A 96 11.70 -7.56 -9.17
N ARG A 97 11.22 -8.28 -10.19
CA ARG A 97 11.95 -9.40 -10.81
C ARG A 97 13.29 -8.92 -11.39
N ALA A 98 13.27 -7.79 -12.10
CA ALA A 98 14.49 -7.17 -12.65
C ALA A 98 15.48 -6.74 -11.55
N LEU A 99 14.99 -6.32 -10.38
CA LEU A 99 15.80 -6.06 -9.19
C LEU A 99 16.37 -7.32 -8.53
N GLY A 100 15.93 -8.52 -8.93
CA GLY A 100 16.43 -9.80 -8.41
C GLY A 100 15.59 -10.37 -7.26
N VAL A 101 14.34 -9.95 -7.11
CA VAL A 101 13.38 -10.60 -6.19
C VAL A 101 12.97 -11.96 -6.76
N GLU A 102 13.08 -13.00 -5.96
CA GLU A 102 12.59 -14.35 -6.31
C GLU A 102 11.11 -14.49 -5.90
N PHE A 103 10.28 -15.01 -6.80
CA PHE A 103 8.86 -15.31 -6.51
C PHE A 103 8.62 -16.82 -6.54
N ARG A 104 8.09 -17.36 -5.45
CA ARG A 104 7.62 -18.75 -5.32
C ARG A 104 6.11 -18.74 -5.15
N CYS A 105 5.42 -18.69 -6.28
CA CYS A 105 3.97 -18.70 -6.33
C CYS A 105 3.42 -20.15 -6.25
N GLY A 106 2.18 -20.29 -5.74
CA GLY A 106 1.55 -21.59 -5.50
C GLY A 106 2.09 -22.29 -4.24
N VAL A 107 2.83 -21.57 -3.38
CA VAL A 107 3.41 -22.11 -2.13
C VAL A 107 2.77 -21.44 -0.92
N GLU A 108 1.98 -22.18 -0.16
CA GLU A 108 1.35 -21.71 1.09
C GLU A 108 2.25 -22.07 2.29
N VAL A 109 2.91 -21.08 2.86
CA VAL A 109 3.71 -21.26 4.08
C VAL A 109 2.76 -21.60 5.24
N GLY A 110 3.10 -22.63 6.01
CA GLY A 110 2.24 -23.24 7.02
C GLY A 110 1.49 -24.49 6.53
N ARG A 111 1.50 -24.74 5.20
CA ARG A 111 0.96 -25.97 4.60
C ARG A 111 2.04 -26.72 3.80
N ASP A 112 2.64 -26.06 2.81
CA ASP A 112 3.58 -26.69 1.87
C ASP A 112 5.02 -26.63 2.39
N VAL A 113 5.32 -25.62 3.18
CA VAL A 113 6.57 -25.40 3.91
C VAL A 113 6.27 -24.60 5.18
N THR A 114 6.97 -24.89 6.27
CA THR A 114 6.82 -24.19 7.55
C THR A 114 7.93 -23.15 7.77
N ILE A 115 7.73 -22.17 8.68
CA ILE A 115 8.79 -21.23 9.08
C ILE A 115 10.01 -21.95 9.65
N PRO A 116 9.87 -22.96 10.55
CA PRO A 116 11.01 -23.76 11.00
C PRO A 116 11.82 -24.40 9.86
N GLU A 117 11.16 -25.00 8.88
CA GLU A 117 11.84 -25.60 7.71
C GLU A 117 12.55 -24.54 6.85
N LEU A 118 11.98 -23.33 6.73
CA LEU A 118 12.65 -22.23 6.04
C LEU A 118 13.89 -21.76 6.81
N ARG A 119 13.88 -21.76 8.15
CA ARG A 119 15.07 -21.50 8.96
C ARG A 119 16.18 -22.53 8.68
N GLU A 120 15.82 -23.82 8.58
CA GLU A 120 16.76 -24.88 8.21
C GLU A 120 17.32 -24.70 6.80
N GLN A 121 16.55 -24.10 5.88
CA GLN A 121 17.02 -23.72 4.53
C GLN A 121 17.90 -22.47 4.53
N GLY A 122 18.16 -21.87 5.70
CA GLY A 122 19.08 -20.75 5.91
C GLY A 122 18.45 -19.37 5.82
N TYR A 123 17.12 -19.24 5.82
CA TYR A 123 16.48 -17.94 5.96
C TYR A 123 16.70 -17.37 7.36
N LYS A 124 17.10 -16.10 7.43
CA LYS A 124 17.53 -15.38 8.66
C LYS A 124 16.47 -14.39 9.17
N GLY A 125 15.52 -14.03 8.37
CA GLY A 125 14.45 -13.10 8.72
C GLY A 125 13.21 -13.32 7.88
N PHE A 126 12.05 -13.06 8.48
CA PHE A 126 10.74 -13.34 7.92
C PHE A 126 9.86 -12.10 7.97
N TYR A 127 9.23 -11.76 6.87
CA TYR A 127 8.21 -10.72 6.82
C TYR A 127 6.85 -11.32 6.49
N VAL A 128 5.93 -11.31 7.44
CA VAL A 128 4.59 -11.86 7.25
C VAL A 128 3.62 -10.77 6.82
N ALA A 129 3.10 -10.89 5.61
CA ALA A 129 2.26 -9.90 4.93
C ALA A 129 1.06 -10.56 4.22
N ILE A 130 0.40 -11.52 4.88
CA ILE A 130 -0.67 -12.37 4.31
C ILE A 130 -2.02 -11.64 4.18
N GLY A 131 -2.15 -10.43 4.73
CA GLY A 131 -3.36 -9.62 4.63
C GLY A 131 -4.57 -10.19 5.38
N LEU A 132 -5.79 -9.81 4.96
CA LEU A 132 -7.08 -10.27 5.46
C LEU A 132 -7.82 -10.94 4.29
N GLN A 133 -7.93 -12.25 4.30
CA GLN A 133 -8.40 -12.99 3.12
C GLN A 133 -9.74 -13.71 3.30
N SER A 134 -10.22 -13.82 4.53
CA SER A 134 -11.50 -14.46 4.82
C SER A 134 -12.58 -13.42 5.05
N GLY A 135 -13.71 -13.52 4.34
CA GLY A 135 -14.88 -12.68 4.60
C GLY A 135 -15.47 -12.94 5.99
N GLY A 136 -16.00 -11.91 6.62
CA GLY A 136 -16.83 -12.04 7.80
C GLY A 136 -18.11 -12.83 7.46
N ARG A 137 -18.79 -13.40 8.47
CA ARG A 137 -20.09 -14.05 8.29
C ARG A 137 -21.21 -13.11 8.74
N LEU A 138 -22.38 -13.20 8.12
CA LEU A 138 -23.55 -12.39 8.47
C LEU A 138 -24.08 -12.74 9.87
N GLY A 139 -23.99 -13.99 10.25
CA GLY A 139 -24.50 -14.50 11.54
C GLY A 139 -26.02 -14.54 11.60
N VAL A 140 -26.70 -14.72 10.47
CA VAL A 140 -28.16 -14.78 10.37
C VAL A 140 -28.61 -16.16 9.87
N PRO A 141 -29.85 -16.59 10.19
CA PRO A 141 -30.42 -17.80 9.63
C PRO A 141 -30.38 -17.79 8.10
N GLY A 142 -30.12 -18.96 7.51
CA GLY A 142 -30.10 -19.16 6.06
C GLY A 142 -28.81 -18.72 5.36
N GLU A 143 -27.79 -18.22 6.06
CA GLU A 143 -26.54 -17.74 5.43
C GLU A 143 -25.71 -18.84 4.74
N ASP A 144 -26.01 -20.13 5.00
CA ASP A 144 -25.35 -21.27 4.35
C ASP A 144 -26.06 -21.71 3.05
N ALA A 145 -27.12 -21.00 2.62
CA ALA A 145 -27.83 -21.31 1.40
C ALA A 145 -26.96 -21.10 0.15
N GLU A 146 -27.16 -21.94 -0.86
CA GLU A 146 -26.53 -21.75 -2.19
C GLU A 146 -26.91 -20.37 -2.74
N GLY A 147 -25.93 -19.62 -3.23
CA GLY A 147 -26.08 -18.22 -3.67
C GLY A 147 -25.70 -17.19 -2.62
N VAL A 148 -25.32 -17.59 -1.41
CA VAL A 148 -24.84 -16.68 -0.35
C VAL A 148 -23.32 -16.86 -0.17
N LYS A 149 -22.56 -15.80 -0.34
CA LYS A 149 -21.09 -15.84 -0.18
C LYS A 149 -20.49 -14.46 0.15
N ALA A 150 -19.25 -14.48 0.62
CA ALA A 150 -18.51 -13.25 0.82
C ALA A 150 -18.22 -12.55 -0.53
N GLY A 151 -18.33 -11.22 -0.56
CA GLY A 151 -18.04 -10.45 -1.76
C GLY A 151 -16.61 -10.67 -2.26
N ILE A 152 -15.64 -10.88 -1.35
CA ILE A 152 -14.24 -11.17 -1.71
C ILE A 152 -14.08 -12.52 -2.45
N GLU A 153 -14.96 -13.50 -2.20
CA GLU A 153 -14.96 -14.77 -2.94
C GLU A 153 -15.39 -14.55 -4.38
N LEU A 154 -16.45 -13.75 -4.61
CA LEU A 154 -16.83 -13.34 -5.96
C LEU A 154 -15.68 -12.62 -6.68
N MET A 155 -15.05 -11.64 -6.01
CA MET A 155 -13.94 -10.91 -6.59
C MET A 155 -12.80 -11.82 -7.01
N ARG A 156 -12.47 -12.81 -6.18
CA ARG A 156 -11.46 -13.82 -6.47
C ARG A 156 -11.84 -14.68 -7.68
N GLU A 157 -13.07 -15.19 -7.72
CA GLU A 157 -13.58 -15.97 -8.85
C GLU A 157 -13.51 -15.20 -10.18
N VAL A 158 -13.90 -13.91 -10.14
CA VAL A 158 -13.89 -13.04 -11.33
C VAL A 158 -12.48 -12.69 -11.78
N ASN A 159 -11.61 -12.31 -10.83
CA ASN A 159 -10.30 -11.78 -11.16
C ASN A 159 -9.23 -12.87 -11.39
N LEU A 160 -9.32 -14.03 -10.73
CA LEU A 160 -8.32 -15.11 -10.84
C LEU A 160 -8.81 -16.31 -11.64
N GLU A 161 -10.10 -16.61 -11.58
CA GLU A 161 -10.68 -17.78 -12.22
C GLU A 161 -11.46 -17.44 -13.51
N GLU A 162 -11.50 -16.15 -13.84
CA GLU A 162 -12.20 -15.58 -15.00
C GLU A 162 -13.69 -15.96 -15.09
N LYS A 163 -14.31 -16.28 -13.96
CA LYS A 163 -15.74 -16.59 -13.84
C LYS A 163 -16.57 -15.30 -13.93
N LYS A 164 -16.64 -14.70 -15.10
CA LYS A 164 -17.30 -13.41 -15.36
C LYS A 164 -18.77 -13.56 -15.81
N SER A 165 -19.51 -14.51 -15.23
CA SER A 165 -20.92 -14.74 -15.57
C SER A 165 -21.77 -14.91 -14.33
N LEU A 166 -22.73 -14.00 -14.14
CA LEU A 166 -23.79 -14.07 -13.15
C LEU A 166 -25.16 -13.89 -13.81
N SER A 167 -26.19 -14.31 -13.14
CA SER A 167 -27.59 -14.10 -13.58
C SER A 167 -28.46 -13.78 -12.36
N GLY A 168 -29.65 -13.25 -12.62
CA GLY A 168 -30.63 -12.96 -11.61
C GLY A 168 -30.35 -11.69 -10.81
N ARG A 169 -31.03 -11.59 -9.67
CA ARG A 169 -31.03 -10.41 -8.79
C ARG A 169 -30.01 -10.60 -7.68
N VAL A 170 -29.12 -9.64 -7.51
CA VAL A 170 -28.04 -9.70 -6.52
C VAL A 170 -28.26 -8.62 -5.46
N VAL A 171 -28.20 -9.02 -4.20
CA VAL A 171 -28.15 -8.11 -3.06
C VAL A 171 -26.74 -8.09 -2.50
N VAL A 172 -26.16 -6.90 -2.36
CA VAL A 172 -24.85 -6.68 -1.74
C VAL A 172 -25.07 -6.06 -0.36
N ILE A 173 -24.45 -6.61 0.68
CA ILE A 173 -24.53 -6.12 2.06
C ILE A 173 -23.23 -5.48 2.47
N GLY A 174 -23.24 -4.18 2.76
CA GLY A 174 -22.10 -3.42 3.25
C GLY A 174 -21.89 -2.11 2.51
N GLY A 175 -21.90 -1.00 3.25
CA GLY A 175 -21.83 0.37 2.74
C GLY A 175 -20.40 0.92 2.55
N GLY A 176 -19.37 0.07 2.46
CA GLY A 176 -17.99 0.48 2.21
C GLY A 176 -17.56 0.35 0.76
N ASN A 177 -16.33 0.81 0.43
CA ASN A 177 -15.79 0.76 -0.93
C ASN A 177 -15.76 -0.66 -1.52
N ILE A 178 -15.54 -1.69 -0.68
CA ILE A 178 -15.60 -3.09 -1.12
C ILE A 178 -17.02 -3.45 -1.60
N GLY A 179 -18.06 -2.95 -0.91
CA GLY A 179 -19.45 -3.14 -1.34
C GLY A 179 -19.72 -2.53 -2.72
N ALA A 180 -19.20 -1.33 -2.97
CA ALA A 180 -19.26 -0.69 -4.29
C ALA A 180 -18.57 -1.54 -5.38
N ASP A 181 -17.36 -1.98 -5.11
CA ASP A 181 -16.58 -2.79 -6.04
C ASP A 181 -17.26 -4.11 -6.38
N VAL A 182 -17.81 -4.79 -5.36
CA VAL A 182 -18.54 -6.06 -5.53
C VAL A 182 -19.83 -5.84 -6.29
N ALA A 183 -20.62 -4.80 -5.97
CA ALA A 183 -21.86 -4.49 -6.64
C ALA A 183 -21.66 -4.16 -8.13
N ARG A 184 -20.69 -3.32 -8.41
CA ARG A 184 -20.31 -2.94 -9.78
C ARG A 184 -19.75 -4.12 -10.58
N THR A 185 -19.00 -5.01 -9.92
CA THR A 185 -18.51 -6.23 -10.53
C THR A 185 -19.63 -7.21 -10.83
N ALA A 186 -20.58 -7.41 -9.91
CA ALA A 186 -21.74 -8.28 -10.12
C ALA A 186 -22.56 -7.82 -11.34
N LEU A 187 -22.77 -6.51 -11.48
CA LEU A 187 -23.47 -5.95 -12.65
C LEU A 187 -22.71 -6.23 -13.96
N ARG A 188 -21.39 -6.07 -13.97
CA ARG A 188 -20.54 -6.34 -15.14
C ARG A 188 -20.46 -7.83 -15.48
N CYS A 189 -20.67 -8.70 -14.52
CA CYS A 189 -20.82 -10.15 -14.72
C CYS A 189 -22.18 -10.55 -15.31
N GLY A 190 -23.12 -9.62 -15.46
CA GLY A 190 -24.41 -9.87 -16.08
C GLY A 190 -25.58 -10.05 -15.11
N ALA A 191 -25.44 -9.69 -13.83
CA ALA A 191 -26.57 -9.62 -12.91
C ALA A 191 -27.66 -8.73 -13.48
N GLU A 192 -28.93 -9.17 -13.42
CA GLU A 192 -30.08 -8.45 -13.99
C GLU A 192 -30.41 -7.20 -13.19
N LYS A 193 -30.26 -7.28 -11.87
CA LYS A 193 -30.47 -6.18 -10.93
C LYS A 193 -29.50 -6.34 -9.77
N VAL A 194 -28.89 -5.23 -9.35
CA VAL A 194 -28.01 -5.17 -8.18
C VAL A 194 -28.52 -4.10 -7.22
N SER A 195 -28.73 -4.48 -5.96
CA SER A 195 -29.12 -3.56 -4.88
C SER A 195 -28.11 -3.67 -3.74
N LEU A 196 -27.67 -2.54 -3.19
CA LEU A 196 -26.72 -2.46 -2.09
C LEU A 196 -27.43 -2.01 -0.82
N TYR A 197 -27.32 -2.78 0.26
CA TYR A 197 -27.92 -2.50 1.57
C TYR A 197 -26.82 -2.27 2.61
N CYS A 198 -27.01 -1.25 3.47
CA CYS A 198 -26.10 -0.98 4.58
C CYS A 198 -26.81 -0.46 5.82
N LEU A 199 -26.13 -0.59 6.96
CA LEU A 199 -26.65 -0.12 8.26
C LEU A 199 -26.67 1.39 8.37
N GLU A 200 -25.67 2.05 7.82
CA GLU A 200 -25.45 3.50 7.89
C GLU A 200 -26.50 4.26 7.08
N ASP A 201 -26.67 5.52 7.45
CA ASP A 201 -27.41 6.47 6.63
C ASP A 201 -26.62 6.78 5.35
N TYR A 202 -27.34 7.27 4.33
CA TYR A 202 -26.76 7.58 3.02
C TYR A 202 -25.55 8.54 3.09
N ASP A 203 -25.59 9.54 3.99
CA ASP A 203 -24.51 10.53 4.13
C ASP A 203 -23.37 10.05 5.04
N SER A 204 -23.62 9.08 5.90
CA SER A 204 -22.64 8.56 6.87
C SER A 204 -22.01 7.22 6.48
N MET A 205 -22.42 6.67 5.31
CA MET A 205 -21.81 5.41 4.85
C MET A 205 -20.31 5.57 4.59
N PRO A 206 -19.49 4.54 4.89
CA PRO A 206 -18.04 4.62 4.73
C PRO A 206 -17.55 4.67 3.28
N MET A 207 -18.42 4.42 2.32
CA MET A 207 -18.12 4.51 0.89
C MET A 207 -17.80 5.94 0.48
N GLY A 208 -16.77 6.13 -0.33
CA GLY A 208 -16.40 7.41 -0.90
C GLY A 208 -17.53 8.01 -1.76
N VAL A 209 -17.62 9.34 -1.79
CA VAL A 209 -18.65 10.03 -2.60
C VAL A 209 -18.54 9.65 -4.07
N GLU A 210 -17.33 9.53 -4.59
CA GLU A 210 -17.06 9.12 -5.98
C GLU A 210 -17.56 7.71 -6.24
N ASP A 211 -17.27 6.75 -5.36
CA ASP A 211 -17.72 5.36 -5.47
C ASP A 211 -19.25 5.24 -5.42
N ARG A 212 -19.90 6.05 -4.58
CA ARG A 212 -21.35 6.11 -4.48
C ARG A 212 -21.97 6.63 -5.77
N THR A 213 -21.44 7.74 -6.30
CA THR A 213 -21.89 8.31 -7.57
C THR A 213 -21.73 7.31 -8.72
N GLU A 214 -20.59 6.62 -8.79
CA GLU A 214 -20.36 5.61 -9.81
C GLU A 214 -21.30 4.40 -9.70
N CYS A 215 -21.70 3.99 -8.48
CA CYS A 215 -22.70 2.96 -8.28
C CYS A 215 -24.06 3.40 -8.83
N GLU A 216 -24.49 4.61 -8.52
CA GLU A 216 -25.78 5.18 -9.00
C GLU A 216 -25.79 5.34 -10.53
N GLU A 217 -24.69 5.84 -11.12
CA GLU A 217 -24.51 5.95 -12.56
C GLU A 217 -24.53 4.59 -13.29
N ASP A 218 -24.02 3.54 -12.63
CA ASP A 218 -24.08 2.17 -13.13
C ASP A 218 -25.51 1.57 -13.00
N GLY A 219 -26.41 2.22 -12.25
CA GLY A 219 -27.80 1.80 -12.03
C GLY A 219 -27.98 0.86 -10.82
N ILE A 220 -27.05 0.89 -9.86
CA ILE A 220 -27.15 0.16 -8.60
C ILE A 220 -28.04 0.93 -7.63
N GLU A 221 -29.06 0.28 -7.07
CA GLU A 221 -29.93 0.86 -6.06
C GLU A 221 -29.26 0.79 -4.68
N ILE A 222 -29.08 1.95 -4.02
CA ILE A 222 -28.48 2.02 -2.68
C ILE A 222 -29.57 2.22 -1.63
N HIS A 223 -29.70 1.27 -0.72
CA HIS A 223 -30.68 1.23 0.37
C HIS A 223 -29.93 1.40 1.72
N ALA A 224 -29.91 2.63 2.22
CA ALA A 224 -29.27 3.00 3.48
C ALA A 224 -30.18 2.81 4.70
N GLY A 225 -29.60 2.50 5.85
CA GLY A 225 -30.31 2.33 7.12
C GLY A 225 -31.10 1.03 7.22
N TRP A 226 -30.54 -0.08 6.71
CA TRP A 226 -31.16 -1.40 6.78
C TRP A 226 -30.17 -2.46 7.29
N GLY A 227 -30.62 -3.31 8.23
CA GLY A 227 -29.86 -4.43 8.75
C GLY A 227 -30.53 -5.76 8.41
N GLN A 228 -29.75 -6.71 7.95
CA GLN A 228 -30.23 -8.05 7.61
C GLN A 228 -30.68 -8.83 8.85
N THR A 229 -31.71 -9.65 8.71
CA THR A 229 -32.22 -10.53 9.79
C THR A 229 -32.22 -12.01 9.43
N GLU A 230 -32.47 -12.33 8.17
CA GLU A 230 -32.62 -13.70 7.69
C GLU A 230 -32.41 -13.77 6.18
N ILE A 231 -31.78 -14.83 5.72
CA ILE A 231 -31.75 -15.23 4.31
C ILE A 231 -32.89 -16.19 4.06
N LEU A 232 -33.76 -15.87 3.11
CA LEU A 232 -34.85 -16.74 2.70
C LEU A 232 -34.31 -17.76 1.68
N ALA A 233 -34.61 -19.02 1.91
CA ALA A 233 -34.13 -20.09 1.03
C ALA A 233 -35.26 -21.04 0.64
N GLU A 234 -35.29 -21.41 -0.63
CA GLU A 234 -36.17 -22.43 -1.19
C GLU A 234 -35.32 -23.59 -1.76
N ASN A 235 -35.59 -24.80 -1.29
CA ASN A 235 -34.82 -26.00 -1.70
C ASN A 235 -33.29 -25.85 -1.51
N GLY A 236 -32.87 -25.12 -0.45
CA GLY A 236 -31.46 -24.90 -0.14
C GLY A 236 -30.77 -23.77 -0.96
N ARG A 237 -31.50 -23.06 -1.81
CA ARG A 237 -31.01 -21.93 -2.61
C ARG A 237 -31.60 -20.62 -2.11
N CYS A 238 -30.82 -19.55 -2.17
CA CYS A 238 -31.27 -18.22 -1.85
C CYS A 238 -32.45 -17.82 -2.76
N SER A 239 -33.55 -17.36 -2.15
CA SER A 239 -34.73 -16.85 -2.84
C SER A 239 -35.06 -15.39 -2.43
N GLY A 240 -34.42 -14.90 -1.37
CA GLY A 240 -34.61 -13.56 -0.86
C GLY A 240 -33.85 -13.30 0.43
N ILE A 241 -33.99 -12.09 0.93
CA ILE A 241 -33.44 -11.66 2.20
C ILE A 241 -34.43 -10.73 2.92
N ARG A 242 -34.49 -10.87 4.25
CA ARG A 242 -35.30 -9.99 5.11
C ARG A 242 -34.41 -9.00 5.83
N PHE A 243 -34.84 -7.74 5.81
CA PHE A 243 -34.23 -6.63 6.50
C PHE A 243 -35.13 -6.05 7.57
N ARG A 244 -34.55 -5.33 8.53
CA ARG A 244 -35.23 -4.42 9.46
C ARG A 244 -34.56 -3.06 9.45
N LYS A 245 -35.34 -2.02 9.77
CA LYS A 245 -34.81 -0.65 9.77
C LYS A 245 -33.75 -0.46 10.85
N CYS A 246 -32.58 0.05 10.47
CA CYS A 246 -31.53 0.47 11.39
C CYS A 246 -31.81 1.91 11.85
N LEU A 247 -31.87 2.09 13.17
CA LEU A 247 -32.11 3.40 13.80
C LEU A 247 -30.80 4.14 14.12
N SER A 248 -29.77 3.37 14.51
CA SER A 248 -28.43 3.90 14.81
C SER A 248 -27.40 2.80 14.65
N VAL A 249 -26.22 3.12 14.11
CA VAL A 249 -25.09 2.17 13.96
C VAL A 249 -24.18 2.20 15.18
N ARG A 250 -24.13 3.34 15.91
CA ARG A 250 -23.23 3.53 17.03
C ARG A 250 -24.00 3.97 18.28
N ASN A 251 -23.51 3.54 19.43
CA ASN A 251 -24.01 4.01 20.72
C ASN A 251 -23.50 5.44 21.05
N ALA A 252 -23.92 5.96 22.21
CA ALA A 252 -23.53 7.29 22.69
C ALA A 252 -22.01 7.48 22.87
N GLU A 253 -21.27 6.37 23.10
CA GLU A 253 -19.82 6.37 23.22
C GLU A 253 -19.10 6.20 21.88
N GLY A 254 -19.83 6.23 20.75
CA GLY A 254 -19.28 6.09 19.40
C GLY A 254 -18.87 4.66 19.01
N ARG A 255 -19.15 3.66 19.84
CA ARG A 255 -18.84 2.26 19.56
C ARG A 255 -19.90 1.65 18.65
N PHE A 256 -19.48 0.71 17.79
CA PHE A 256 -20.39 -0.04 16.94
C PHE A 256 -21.36 -0.87 17.80
N ALA A 257 -22.63 -0.49 17.80
CA ALA A 257 -23.71 -1.12 18.54
C ALA A 257 -25.04 -0.76 17.86
N PRO A 258 -25.39 -1.41 16.72
CA PRO A 258 -26.55 -1.05 15.94
C PRO A 258 -27.85 -1.32 16.70
N THR A 259 -28.79 -0.37 16.59
CA THR A 259 -30.16 -0.49 17.11
C THR A 259 -31.15 -0.52 15.96
N PHE A 260 -32.26 -1.24 16.16
CA PHE A 260 -33.19 -1.51 15.08
C PHE A 260 -34.64 -1.27 15.51
N ASP A 261 -35.50 -0.99 14.53
CA ASP A 261 -36.96 -1.04 14.65
C ASP A 261 -37.42 -2.39 14.06
N ASP A 262 -37.80 -3.31 14.93
CA ASP A 262 -38.29 -4.62 14.52
C ASP A 262 -39.69 -4.62 13.91
N ASN A 263 -40.42 -3.50 13.98
CA ASN A 263 -41.73 -3.34 13.36
C ASN A 263 -41.67 -2.88 11.89
N THR A 264 -40.54 -2.30 11.50
CA THR A 264 -40.29 -1.84 10.13
C THR A 264 -39.38 -2.84 9.43
N THR A 265 -39.93 -3.77 8.69
CA THR A 265 -39.23 -4.84 7.98
C THR A 265 -39.51 -4.77 6.48
N GLU A 266 -38.54 -5.29 5.69
CA GLU A 266 -38.64 -5.41 4.24
C GLU A 266 -38.16 -6.78 3.79
N GLU A 267 -38.88 -7.44 2.89
CA GLU A 267 -38.46 -8.67 2.22
C GLU A 267 -38.05 -8.36 0.79
N VAL A 268 -36.82 -8.70 0.42
CA VAL A 268 -36.25 -8.42 -0.88
C VAL A 268 -36.00 -9.74 -1.60
N PRO A 269 -36.73 -10.02 -2.69
CA PRO A 269 -36.48 -11.22 -3.47
C PRO A 269 -35.16 -11.07 -4.23
N CYS A 270 -34.25 -12.04 -4.03
CA CYS A 270 -32.96 -12.10 -4.70
C CYS A 270 -32.50 -13.54 -4.90
N ASP A 271 -31.64 -13.74 -5.88
CA ASP A 271 -31.12 -15.05 -6.25
C ASP A 271 -29.69 -15.25 -5.68
N MET A 272 -29.05 -14.14 -5.27
CA MET A 272 -27.72 -14.13 -4.66
C MET A 272 -27.57 -13.03 -3.61
N VAL A 273 -26.85 -13.34 -2.52
CA VAL A 273 -26.46 -12.37 -1.48
C VAL A 273 -24.93 -12.36 -1.38
N LEU A 274 -24.32 -11.18 -1.54
CA LEU A 274 -22.89 -10.95 -1.44
C LEU A 274 -22.59 -10.06 -0.23
N TYR A 275 -21.93 -10.57 0.80
CA TYR A 275 -21.68 -9.79 2.00
C TYR A 275 -20.27 -9.20 2.04
N CYS A 276 -20.19 -7.90 2.36
CA CYS A 276 -18.97 -7.08 2.40
C CYS A 276 -18.82 -6.41 3.77
N ILE A 277 -18.92 -7.18 4.85
CA ILE A 277 -19.01 -6.74 6.25
C ILE A 277 -17.73 -6.94 7.05
N GLY A 278 -16.60 -6.77 6.42
CA GLY A 278 -15.28 -6.92 6.99
C GLY A 278 -14.60 -8.23 6.62
N GLN A 279 -13.31 -8.26 6.93
CA GLN A 279 -12.43 -9.40 6.60
C GLN A 279 -11.63 -9.80 7.84
N LYS A 280 -11.14 -11.04 7.85
CA LYS A 280 -10.37 -11.64 8.96
C LYS A 280 -9.08 -12.25 8.42
N VAL A 281 -8.08 -12.36 9.31
CA VAL A 281 -6.86 -13.13 9.02
C VAL A 281 -7.19 -14.61 9.07
N ASP A 282 -6.68 -15.34 8.09
CA ASP A 282 -6.67 -16.79 8.10
C ASP A 282 -5.22 -17.28 8.29
N TRP A 283 -4.87 -17.57 9.52
CA TRP A 283 -3.52 -17.99 9.88
C TRP A 283 -3.21 -19.43 9.51
N LYS A 284 -4.22 -20.31 9.47
CA LYS A 284 -4.05 -21.77 9.29
C LYS A 284 -2.86 -22.30 10.10
N GLY A 285 -1.92 -22.99 9.45
CA GLY A 285 -0.70 -23.53 10.07
C GLY A 285 0.51 -22.60 10.11
N LEU A 286 0.41 -21.36 9.61
CA LEU A 286 1.55 -20.45 9.43
C LEU A 286 2.34 -20.19 10.72
N LEU A 287 1.65 -20.03 11.85
CA LEU A 287 2.27 -19.70 13.13
C LEU A 287 2.76 -20.93 13.91
N THR A 288 2.58 -22.14 13.37
CA THR A 288 3.03 -23.36 14.03
C THR A 288 4.54 -23.36 14.24
N GLY A 289 4.96 -23.56 15.48
CA GLY A 289 6.38 -23.54 15.86
C GLY A 289 6.99 -22.14 15.99
N THR A 290 6.15 -21.10 16.16
CA THR A 290 6.58 -19.73 16.42
C THR A 290 5.99 -19.20 17.72
N ALA A 291 6.59 -18.13 18.28
CA ALA A 291 6.12 -17.42 19.46
C ALA A 291 5.30 -16.15 19.11
N VAL A 292 4.79 -16.02 17.89
CA VAL A 292 3.98 -14.88 17.47
C VAL A 292 2.68 -14.83 18.25
N GLU A 293 2.42 -13.70 18.90
CA GLU A 293 1.20 -13.44 19.65
C GLU A 293 0.15 -12.73 18.76
N LEU A 294 -1.12 -12.99 19.05
CA LEU A 294 -2.25 -12.36 18.36
C LEU A 294 -3.03 -11.43 19.27
N ASN A 295 -3.60 -10.37 18.67
CA ASN A 295 -4.58 -9.51 19.29
C ASN A 295 -5.97 -10.20 19.35
N PRO A 296 -6.91 -9.72 20.19
CA PRO A 296 -8.26 -10.31 20.27
C PRO A 296 -9.05 -10.31 18.95
N ASN A 297 -8.72 -9.41 18.02
CA ASN A 297 -9.31 -9.35 16.68
C ASN A 297 -8.63 -10.30 15.67
N GLY A 298 -7.66 -11.10 16.11
CA GLY A 298 -6.94 -12.07 15.29
C GLY A 298 -5.77 -11.48 14.48
N THR A 299 -5.49 -10.17 14.57
CA THR A 299 -4.29 -9.59 13.93
C THR A 299 -3.03 -9.90 14.74
N ALA A 300 -1.85 -9.86 14.09
CA ALA A 300 -0.59 -10.08 14.78
C ALA A 300 -0.27 -8.94 15.75
N LYS A 301 0.34 -9.28 16.89
CA LYS A 301 0.87 -8.31 17.84
C LYS A 301 2.34 -8.06 17.55
N ALA A 302 2.71 -6.80 17.37
CA ALA A 302 4.07 -6.39 17.05
C ALA A 302 4.39 -5.00 17.60
N ASP A 303 5.66 -4.68 17.67
CA ASP A 303 6.14 -3.35 18.02
C ASP A 303 5.75 -2.32 16.93
N PRO A 304 5.18 -1.16 17.29
CA PRO A 304 4.64 -0.21 16.31
C PRO A 304 5.70 0.55 15.52
N VAL A 305 6.95 0.51 15.92
CA VAL A 305 8.07 1.18 15.24
C VAL A 305 8.85 0.21 14.37
N THR A 306 9.14 -0.97 14.92
CA THR A 306 9.99 -1.97 14.26
C THR A 306 9.21 -3.03 13.51
N TYR A 307 7.90 -3.18 13.80
CA TYR A 307 7.05 -4.25 13.26
C TYR A 307 7.49 -5.66 13.65
N GLN A 308 8.39 -5.77 14.65
CA GLN A 308 8.88 -7.02 15.21
C GLN A 308 7.82 -7.66 16.11
N THR A 309 7.63 -8.96 15.95
CA THR A 309 6.74 -9.75 16.82
C THR A 309 7.47 -10.23 18.09
N ALA A 310 6.79 -11.02 18.93
CA ALA A 310 7.44 -11.72 20.05
C ALA A 310 8.50 -12.76 19.58
N GLU A 311 8.40 -13.22 18.32
CA GLU A 311 9.44 -14.04 17.68
C GLU A 311 10.46 -13.10 17.02
N PRO A 312 11.73 -13.07 17.47
CA PRO A 312 12.66 -12.02 17.11
C PRO A 312 13.01 -11.88 15.62
N ASP A 313 12.98 -12.97 14.87
CA ASP A 313 13.26 -12.99 13.42
C ASP A 313 12.01 -12.82 12.54
N ILE A 314 10.80 -12.67 13.16
CA ILE A 314 9.54 -12.49 12.47
C ILE A 314 9.03 -11.06 12.62
N PHE A 315 8.82 -10.42 11.49
CA PHE A 315 8.23 -9.08 11.34
C PHE A 315 6.92 -9.19 10.59
N VAL A 316 5.99 -8.27 10.84
CA VAL A 316 4.67 -8.28 10.22
C VAL A 316 4.33 -6.92 9.63
N GLY A 317 3.43 -6.88 8.65
CA GLY A 317 2.93 -5.59 8.14
C GLY A 317 1.78 -5.74 7.15
N GLY A 318 1.15 -4.61 6.83
CA GLY A 318 -0.11 -4.59 6.13
C GLY A 318 -1.27 -5.03 7.01
N ASP A 319 -2.38 -5.45 6.41
CA ASP A 319 -3.64 -5.69 7.11
C ASP A 319 -3.56 -6.80 8.17
N VAL A 320 -2.65 -7.76 8.02
CA VAL A 320 -2.41 -8.80 9.02
C VAL A 320 -2.01 -8.25 10.39
N TYR A 321 -1.46 -7.03 10.41
CA TYR A 321 -1.04 -6.30 11.61
C TYR A 321 -2.00 -5.17 11.97
N THR A 322 -2.33 -4.29 11.00
CA THR A 322 -3.11 -3.08 11.28
C THR A 322 -4.62 -3.29 11.26
N GLY A 323 -5.11 -4.44 10.80
CA GLY A 323 -6.46 -4.57 10.29
C GLY A 323 -6.60 -3.91 8.92
N GLN A 324 -7.81 -3.89 8.38
CA GLN A 324 -8.10 -3.35 7.06
C GLN A 324 -7.70 -1.88 6.92
N LYS A 325 -6.83 -1.58 5.95
CA LYS A 325 -6.28 -0.26 5.63
C LYS A 325 -6.18 -0.08 4.12
N PHE A 326 -5.74 1.11 3.68
CA PHE A 326 -5.46 1.37 2.27
C PHE A 326 -4.15 0.71 1.81
N ALA A 327 -4.04 0.48 0.50
CA ALA A 327 -2.83 -0.09 -0.11
C ALA A 327 -1.57 0.72 0.23
N ILE A 328 -1.69 2.06 0.33
CA ILE A 328 -0.57 2.93 0.68
C ILE A 328 -0.05 2.68 2.11
N ASP A 329 -0.93 2.34 3.06
CA ASP A 329 -0.53 1.98 4.43
C ASP A 329 0.26 0.68 4.43
N ALA A 330 -0.18 -0.30 3.62
CA ALA A 330 0.52 -1.56 3.44
C ALA A 330 1.91 -1.36 2.80
N ILE A 331 2.03 -0.50 1.78
CA ILE A 331 3.30 -0.13 1.15
C ILE A 331 4.23 0.52 2.18
N ALA A 332 3.72 1.46 2.98
CA ALA A 332 4.50 2.10 4.04
C ALA A 332 4.99 1.11 5.10
N ALA A 333 4.14 0.15 5.50
CA ALA A 333 4.52 -0.92 6.42
C ALA A 333 5.62 -1.82 5.83
N GLY A 334 5.53 -2.15 4.53
CA GLY A 334 6.56 -2.91 3.82
C GLY A 334 7.92 -2.23 3.82
N LYS A 335 7.95 -0.91 3.53
CA LYS A 335 9.17 -0.09 3.61
C LYS A 335 9.79 -0.14 5.00
N GLN A 336 9.00 0.02 6.05
CA GLN A 336 9.49 -0.03 7.43
C GLN A 336 9.95 -1.44 7.84
N GLY A 337 9.24 -2.48 7.39
CA GLY A 337 9.62 -3.88 7.58
C GLY A 337 10.97 -4.19 6.95
N ALA A 338 11.23 -3.69 5.75
CA ALA A 338 12.51 -3.85 5.07
C ALA A 338 13.67 -3.20 5.86
N VAL A 339 13.45 -2.03 6.46
CA VAL A 339 14.45 -1.40 7.35
C VAL A 339 14.74 -2.27 8.57
N SER A 340 13.70 -2.84 9.19
CA SER A 340 13.84 -3.70 10.35
C SER A 340 14.57 -5.01 10.01
N LEU A 341 14.17 -5.68 8.94
CA LEU A 341 14.81 -6.91 8.47
C LEU A 341 16.28 -6.70 8.11
N HIS A 342 16.59 -5.62 7.36
CA HIS A 342 17.97 -5.26 7.07
C HIS A 342 18.80 -5.12 8.35
N ARG A 343 18.29 -4.39 9.34
CA ARG A 343 18.99 -4.20 10.62
C ARG A 343 19.13 -5.50 11.41
N TRP A 344 18.07 -6.31 11.41
CA TRP A 344 18.06 -7.60 12.08
C TRP A 344 19.14 -8.55 11.55
N VAL A 345 19.14 -8.78 10.23
CA VAL A 345 20.08 -9.72 9.61
C VAL A 345 21.53 -9.22 9.60
N GLN A 346 21.75 -7.92 9.87
CA GLN A 346 23.07 -7.30 10.01
C GLN A 346 23.44 -7.05 11.48
N ASP A 347 22.76 -7.66 12.44
CA ASP A 347 22.98 -7.51 13.88
C ASP A 347 22.99 -6.04 14.36
N ALA A 348 22.23 -5.17 13.69
CA ALA A 348 22.14 -3.75 13.99
C ALA A 348 20.92 -3.43 14.86
N THR A 349 21.01 -2.36 15.64
CA THR A 349 19.94 -1.91 16.53
C THR A 349 18.72 -1.46 15.73
N LEU A 350 17.53 -2.04 16.01
CA LEU A 350 16.30 -1.81 15.24
C LEU A 350 15.74 -0.39 15.39
N THR A 351 15.97 0.27 16.52
CA THR A 351 15.27 1.51 16.91
C THR A 351 16.07 2.80 16.66
N ILE A 352 17.38 2.75 16.52
CA ILE A 352 18.19 3.96 16.33
C ILE A 352 17.70 4.79 15.12
N GLY A 353 17.41 6.08 15.37
CA GLY A 353 16.92 7.01 14.35
C GLY A 353 15.51 6.70 13.82
N ARG A 354 14.73 5.90 14.56
CA ARG A 354 13.33 5.56 14.23
C ARG A 354 12.41 6.02 15.36
N ASP A 355 12.26 7.32 15.48
CA ASP A 355 11.31 7.90 16.42
C ASP A 355 9.88 7.66 15.92
N LYS A 356 8.95 7.60 16.88
CA LYS A 356 7.52 7.55 16.54
C LYS A 356 7.17 8.81 15.76
N ARG A 357 6.62 8.61 14.57
CA ARG A 357 6.17 9.75 13.75
C ARG A 357 4.94 10.38 14.36
N GLU A 358 4.98 11.67 14.55
CA GLU A 358 3.83 12.48 14.90
C GLU A 358 3.37 13.21 13.62
N PHE A 359 2.09 13.08 13.30
CA PHE A 359 1.49 13.77 12.16
C PHE A 359 0.68 14.95 12.72
N ILE A 360 0.89 16.13 12.15
CA ILE A 360 0.06 17.29 12.40
C ILE A 360 -1.09 17.25 11.40
N GLU A 361 -2.31 17.16 11.90
CA GLU A 361 -3.49 17.30 11.07
C GLU A 361 -3.71 18.78 10.75
N LEU A 362 -3.67 19.12 9.45
CA LEU A 362 -3.91 20.48 8.99
C LEU A 362 -5.41 20.72 8.87
N ASP A 363 -5.91 21.76 9.55
CA ASP A 363 -7.27 22.24 9.33
C ASP A 363 -7.37 22.89 7.94
N LYS A 364 -7.83 22.11 6.98
CA LYS A 364 -7.96 22.53 5.57
C LYS A 364 -8.98 23.64 5.37
N ASN A 365 -9.89 23.86 6.31
CA ASN A 365 -10.95 24.86 6.23
C ASN A 365 -10.50 26.24 6.72
N ASN A 366 -9.40 26.28 7.52
CA ASN A 366 -8.87 27.50 8.12
C ASN A 366 -7.46 27.85 7.61
N LEU A 367 -7.11 27.41 6.40
CA LEU A 367 -5.86 27.84 5.77
C LEU A 367 -5.95 29.32 5.39
N LEU A 368 -5.12 30.14 6.03
CA LEU A 368 -4.96 31.56 5.68
C LEU A 368 -4.15 31.66 4.37
N LEU A 369 -4.86 31.68 3.24
CA LEU A 369 -4.27 31.93 1.93
C LEU A 369 -4.61 33.36 1.52
N GLU A 370 -3.60 34.17 1.19
CA GLU A 370 -3.82 35.48 0.59
C GLU A 370 -4.34 35.28 -0.85
N GLU A 371 -5.50 35.85 -1.19
CA GLU A 371 -6.17 35.63 -2.48
C GLU A 371 -5.30 35.94 -3.70
N ALA A 372 -4.34 36.86 -3.58
CA ALA A 372 -3.43 37.21 -4.66
C ALA A 372 -2.19 36.29 -4.76
N SER A 373 -2.02 35.33 -3.84
CA SER A 373 -0.81 34.52 -3.74
C SER A 373 -0.86 33.19 -4.51
N TYR A 374 -2.01 32.86 -5.11
CA TYR A 374 -2.19 31.59 -5.81
C TYR A 374 -3.04 31.73 -7.08
N ASP A 375 -2.82 30.79 -8.00
CA ASP A 375 -3.57 30.69 -9.25
C ASP A 375 -4.98 30.13 -9.01
N ASN A 376 -6.00 30.89 -9.39
CA ASN A 376 -7.43 30.54 -9.30
C ASN A 376 -7.91 29.74 -10.52
N THR A 377 -7.05 29.33 -11.43
CA THR A 377 -7.41 28.47 -12.57
C THR A 377 -8.14 27.21 -12.08
N PRO A 378 -9.28 26.83 -12.69
CA PRO A 378 -10.02 25.65 -12.29
C PRO A 378 -9.18 24.38 -12.37
N ARG A 379 -9.41 23.46 -11.40
CA ARG A 379 -8.78 22.14 -11.41
C ARG A 379 -9.11 21.39 -12.69
N GLN A 380 -8.11 20.82 -13.34
CA GLN A 380 -8.30 19.90 -14.45
C GLN A 380 -9.06 18.64 -13.97
N ARG A 381 -9.89 18.10 -14.85
CA ARG A 381 -10.63 16.85 -14.61
C ARG A 381 -10.35 15.87 -15.73
N ILE A 382 -10.29 14.59 -15.37
CA ILE A 382 -10.16 13.50 -16.33
C ILE A 382 -11.43 13.36 -17.17
N GLY A 383 -11.26 12.89 -18.40
CA GLY A 383 -12.35 12.40 -19.21
C GLY A 383 -12.74 10.99 -18.83
N TYR A 384 -13.91 10.57 -19.31
CA TYR A 384 -14.39 9.20 -19.18
C TYR A 384 -14.88 8.69 -20.54
N ASN A 385 -14.47 7.47 -20.90
CA ASN A 385 -14.97 6.80 -22.10
C ASN A 385 -16.23 6.00 -21.75
N GLU A 386 -17.39 6.55 -22.04
CA GLU A 386 -18.69 5.98 -21.72
C GLU A 386 -18.92 4.59 -22.34
N THR A 387 -18.26 4.27 -23.46
CA THR A 387 -18.38 2.95 -24.08
C THR A 387 -17.79 1.83 -23.24
N LEU A 388 -16.90 2.16 -22.28
CA LEU A 388 -16.26 1.22 -21.38
C LEU A 388 -16.96 1.10 -20.02
N ARG A 389 -17.94 1.95 -19.70
CA ARG A 389 -18.61 2.02 -18.39
C ARG A 389 -19.10 0.68 -17.85
N LYS A 390 -19.66 -0.16 -18.70
CA LYS A 390 -20.18 -1.48 -18.32
C LYS A 390 -19.24 -2.64 -18.67
N THR A 391 -17.98 -2.35 -18.95
CA THR A 391 -16.95 -3.36 -19.23
C THR A 391 -16.01 -3.52 -18.03
N PHE A 392 -15.11 -4.49 -18.10
CA PHE A 392 -14.03 -4.67 -17.13
C PHE A 392 -12.81 -3.78 -17.39
N LYS A 393 -12.82 -2.94 -18.42
CA LYS A 393 -11.73 -2.00 -18.71
C LYS A 393 -11.91 -0.68 -17.98
N ASP A 394 -10.80 -0.03 -17.64
CA ASP A 394 -10.82 1.32 -17.08
C ASP A 394 -11.29 2.33 -18.14
N GLY A 395 -12.40 2.99 -17.87
CA GLY A 395 -12.95 4.04 -18.75
C GLY A 395 -12.36 5.43 -18.51
N ARG A 396 -11.55 5.63 -17.48
CA ARG A 396 -10.94 6.93 -17.15
C ARG A 396 -9.85 7.27 -18.16
N VAL A 397 -9.93 8.46 -18.74
CA VAL A 397 -8.95 8.97 -19.71
C VAL A 397 -7.91 9.81 -18.96
N ALA A 398 -6.63 9.41 -19.03
CA ALA A 398 -5.56 10.14 -18.39
C ALA A 398 -5.42 11.57 -18.93
N PHE A 399 -4.81 12.45 -18.16
CA PHE A 399 -4.47 13.80 -18.59
C PHE A 399 -3.59 13.79 -19.84
N THR A 400 -3.79 14.79 -20.70
CA THR A 400 -2.83 15.14 -21.74
C THR A 400 -1.65 15.91 -21.12
N GLU A 401 -0.55 16.05 -21.86
CA GLU A 401 0.61 16.82 -21.41
C GLU A 401 0.22 18.27 -21.10
N GLU A 402 -0.67 18.88 -21.90
CA GLU A 402 -1.17 20.23 -21.69
C GLU A 402 -1.97 20.34 -20.38
N GLN A 403 -2.82 19.35 -20.09
CA GLN A 403 -3.57 19.31 -18.85
C GLN A 403 -2.64 19.14 -17.63
N VAL A 404 -1.60 18.31 -17.74
CA VAL A 404 -0.59 18.15 -16.69
C VAL A 404 0.14 19.47 -16.46
N LYS A 405 0.58 20.16 -17.52
CA LYS A 405 1.23 21.48 -17.41
C LYS A 405 0.33 22.52 -16.75
N ALA A 406 -0.93 22.58 -17.15
CA ALA A 406 -1.92 23.49 -16.56
C ALA A 406 -2.16 23.17 -15.08
N GLU A 407 -2.27 21.89 -14.73
CA GLU A 407 -2.55 21.47 -13.36
C GLU A 407 -1.35 21.64 -12.43
N THR A 408 -0.14 21.35 -12.90
CA THR A 408 1.09 21.54 -12.11
C THR A 408 1.47 23.00 -11.92
N ALA A 409 1.11 23.88 -12.85
CA ALA A 409 1.30 25.34 -12.72
C ALA A 409 0.53 25.92 -11.53
N ARG A 410 -0.55 25.28 -11.09
CA ARG A 410 -1.34 25.67 -9.91
C ARG A 410 -0.70 25.27 -8.58
N CYS A 411 0.41 24.52 -8.61
CA CYS A 411 1.06 24.05 -7.40
C CYS A 411 1.72 25.22 -6.64
N LEU A 412 1.34 25.39 -5.37
CA LEU A 412 1.89 26.46 -4.51
C LEU A 412 3.31 26.18 -4.03
N GLY A 413 3.82 24.96 -4.19
CA GLY A 413 5.12 24.55 -3.65
C GLY A 413 5.20 24.61 -2.12
N CYS A 414 4.08 24.61 -1.40
CA CYS A 414 3.99 24.90 0.04
C CYS A 414 4.72 23.89 0.93
N GLY A 415 5.03 22.70 0.45
CA GLY A 415 5.80 21.70 1.17
C GLY A 415 7.18 21.45 0.57
N ALA A 416 7.57 22.20 -0.47
CA ALA A 416 8.85 21.99 -1.12
C ALA A 416 10.01 22.47 -0.23
N SER A 417 10.94 21.57 0.09
CA SER A 417 12.19 21.94 0.74
C SER A 417 13.19 22.44 -0.30
N VAL A 418 13.70 23.63 -0.12
CA VAL A 418 14.73 24.21 -0.99
C VAL A 418 16.04 24.28 -0.23
N VAL A 419 17.10 23.72 -0.81
CA VAL A 419 18.44 23.82 -0.28
C VAL A 419 19.09 25.11 -0.81
N ASP A 420 19.50 25.99 0.09
CA ASP A 420 20.33 27.15 -0.28
C ASP A 420 21.79 26.68 -0.46
N PRO A 421 22.31 26.60 -1.68
CA PRO A 421 23.65 26.09 -1.94
C PRO A 421 24.75 26.98 -1.33
N ASN A 422 24.45 28.25 -1.02
CA ASN A 422 25.41 29.14 -0.38
C ASN A 422 25.51 28.94 1.14
N LYS A 423 24.48 28.33 1.75
CA LYS A 423 24.42 28.00 3.17
C LYS A 423 24.69 26.54 3.46
N CYS A 424 24.47 25.69 2.46
CA CYS A 424 24.67 24.24 2.60
C CYS A 424 26.17 23.89 2.64
N ILE A 425 26.59 23.27 3.73
CA ILE A 425 27.97 22.79 3.90
C ILE A 425 28.17 21.32 3.53
N GLY A 426 27.14 20.65 3.01
CA GLY A 426 27.19 19.24 2.64
C GLY A 426 27.36 18.27 3.82
N CYS A 427 26.93 18.63 5.04
CA CYS A 427 27.14 17.81 6.24
C CYS A 427 26.31 16.51 6.30
N GLY A 428 25.27 16.36 5.45
CA GLY A 428 24.43 15.18 5.40
C GLY A 428 23.36 15.04 6.49
N ILE A 429 23.24 15.96 7.43
CA ILE A 429 22.23 15.86 8.51
C ILE A 429 20.80 15.80 7.94
N CYS A 430 20.51 16.56 6.89
CA CYS A 430 19.19 16.56 6.26
C CYS A 430 18.85 15.18 5.66
N THR A 431 19.82 14.44 5.11
CA THR A 431 19.60 13.11 4.54
C THR A 431 19.24 12.10 5.64
N THR A 432 19.84 12.23 6.83
CA THR A 432 19.54 11.35 7.97
C THR A 432 18.24 11.71 8.70
N ARG A 433 17.74 12.94 8.51
CA ARG A 433 16.51 13.45 9.14
C ARG A 433 15.28 13.32 8.24
N CYS A 434 15.47 13.15 6.94
CA CYS A 434 14.35 12.97 6.03
C CYS A 434 13.70 11.60 6.24
N ALA A 435 12.51 11.61 6.85
CA ALA A 435 11.74 10.39 7.09
C ALA A 435 11.24 9.71 5.79
N PHE A 436 11.27 10.43 4.66
CA PHE A 436 10.79 9.98 3.36
C PHE A 436 11.93 9.60 2.41
N ASP A 437 13.19 9.67 2.89
CA ASP A 437 14.37 9.39 2.06
C ASP A 437 14.38 10.21 0.75
N ALA A 438 13.89 11.45 0.82
CA ALA A 438 13.71 12.33 -0.33
C ALA A 438 14.86 13.34 -0.51
N ILE A 439 15.88 13.27 0.34
CA ILE A 439 17.02 14.19 0.31
C ILE A 439 18.30 13.37 0.20
N HIS A 440 19.01 13.56 -0.89
CA HIS A 440 20.28 12.89 -1.17
C HIS A 440 21.37 13.91 -1.40
N LEU A 441 22.62 13.56 -1.03
CA LEU A 441 23.79 14.36 -1.36
C LEU A 441 24.37 13.89 -2.68
N HIS A 442 24.51 14.80 -3.61
CA HIS A 442 25.27 14.60 -4.84
C HIS A 442 26.60 15.30 -4.75
N ARG A 443 27.60 14.72 -5.40
CA ARG A 443 28.89 15.35 -5.59
C ARG A 443 28.95 15.87 -7.03
N ASP A 444 28.71 17.18 -7.21
CA ASP A 444 28.69 17.80 -8.54
C ASP A 444 30.08 17.87 -9.19
N LEU A 445 31.12 18.01 -8.37
CA LEU A 445 32.52 18.13 -8.81
C LEU A 445 33.39 17.13 -8.02
N PRO A 446 33.35 15.84 -8.36
CA PRO A 446 34.12 14.81 -7.63
C PRO A 446 35.62 15.05 -7.63
N GLU A 447 36.17 15.74 -8.62
CA GLU A 447 37.56 16.11 -8.73
C GLU A 447 38.02 17.18 -7.72
N CYS A 448 37.09 17.98 -7.16
CA CYS A 448 37.40 19.04 -6.21
C CYS A 448 37.78 18.50 -4.81
N SER A 449 37.44 17.27 -4.49
CA SER A 449 37.83 16.66 -3.22
C SER A 449 38.06 15.15 -3.35
N THR A 450 39.24 14.70 -3.00
CA THR A 450 39.53 13.28 -2.80
C THR A 450 39.34 12.94 -1.34
N MET A 451 38.39 12.07 -1.01
CA MET A 451 38.28 11.51 0.34
C MET A 451 39.49 10.57 0.57
N ARG A 452 40.19 10.78 1.67
CA ARG A 452 41.28 9.88 2.12
C ARG A 452 40.90 9.29 3.45
N SER A 453 41.31 8.06 3.68
CA SER A 453 41.19 7.47 5.01
C SER A 453 42.01 8.26 6.04
N ALA A 454 41.66 8.12 7.32
CA ALA A 454 42.40 8.78 8.41
C ALA A 454 43.90 8.41 8.38
N GLU A 455 44.23 7.18 8.00
CA GLU A 455 45.59 6.63 7.87
C GLU A 455 46.35 7.27 6.72
N ASP A 456 45.70 7.55 5.61
CA ASP A 456 46.28 8.16 4.42
C ASP A 456 46.36 9.69 4.48
N LYS A 457 45.71 10.29 5.47
CA LYS A 457 45.66 11.76 5.64
C LYS A 457 47.06 12.37 5.76
N MET A 458 47.92 11.72 6.53
CA MET A 458 49.31 12.20 6.71
C MET A 458 50.09 12.17 5.41
N LYS A 459 49.96 11.13 4.58
CA LYS A 459 50.61 11.05 3.26
C LYS A 459 50.18 12.21 2.35
N GLY A 460 48.87 12.62 2.44
CA GLY A 460 48.35 13.75 1.67
C GLY A 460 48.80 15.11 2.15
N ILE A 461 48.97 15.28 3.46
CA ILE A 461 49.37 16.57 4.08
C ILE A 461 50.87 16.78 4.05
N LEU A 462 51.67 15.72 4.14
CA LEU A 462 53.15 15.79 4.24
C LEU A 462 53.80 16.64 3.11
N PRO A 463 53.43 16.47 1.81
CA PRO A 463 54.01 17.29 0.75
C PRO A 463 53.69 18.78 0.92
N TYR A 464 52.48 19.10 1.38
CA TYR A 464 52.09 20.48 1.65
C TYR A 464 52.85 21.07 2.84
N MET A 465 52.99 20.34 3.91
CA MET A 465 53.78 20.75 5.09
C MET A 465 55.22 21.04 4.73
N ILE A 466 55.87 20.19 3.90
CA ILE A 466 57.24 20.41 3.41
C ILE A 466 57.32 21.68 2.58
N LYS A 467 56.42 21.84 1.59
CA LYS A 467 56.39 23.07 0.74
C LYS A 467 56.17 24.31 1.59
N ARG A 468 55.27 24.26 2.57
CA ARG A 468 54.98 25.38 3.48
C ARG A 468 56.22 25.72 4.32
N LYS A 469 56.94 24.73 4.87
CA LYS A 469 58.14 24.94 5.67
C LYS A 469 59.28 25.58 4.85
N ILE A 470 59.43 25.15 3.58
CA ILE A 470 60.38 25.76 2.65
C ILE A 470 60.02 27.21 2.35
N ARG A 471 58.73 27.51 2.11
CA ARG A 471 58.26 28.86 1.82
C ARG A 471 58.49 29.82 2.99
N ILE A 472 58.19 29.35 4.21
CA ILE A 472 58.44 30.11 5.45
C ILE A 472 59.94 30.38 5.63
N ARG A 473 60.80 29.40 5.41
CA ARG A 473 62.24 29.57 5.51
C ARG A 473 62.80 30.57 4.48
N ARG A 474 62.26 30.53 3.24
CA ARG A 474 62.61 31.51 2.18
C ARG A 474 62.18 32.91 2.54
N ALA A 475 60.95 33.10 3.06
CA ALA A 475 60.49 34.40 3.49
C ALA A 475 61.32 34.98 4.64
N LYS A 476 61.61 34.20 5.68
CA LYS A 476 62.51 34.62 6.78
C LYS A 476 63.91 34.96 6.32
N LYS A 477 64.45 34.27 5.27
CA LYS A 477 65.75 34.59 4.73
C LYS A 477 65.73 35.85 3.88
N ALA A 478 64.62 36.15 3.22
CA ALA A 478 64.44 37.42 2.46
C ALA A 478 64.33 38.60 3.42
N GLU A 479 63.55 38.49 4.51
CA GLU A 479 63.44 39.51 5.56
C GLU A 479 64.81 39.88 6.18
N LYS A 480 65.66 38.84 6.46
CA LYS A 480 67.02 39.03 6.99
C LYS A 480 68.02 39.62 5.97
N ARG A 481 67.68 39.69 4.71
CA ARG A 481 68.52 40.31 3.65
C ARG A 481 68.16 41.77 3.35
N ASN A 482 66.94 42.14 3.71
CA ASN A 482 66.38 43.49 3.42
C ASN A 482 66.30 44.37 4.68
N GLY A 483 66.70 43.89 5.84
CA GLY A 483 66.91 44.62 7.08
C GLY A 483 68.41 44.53 7.47
#